data_bb7f891ea6cbb9d923913de0b37f012a
#
_entry.id   bb7f891ea6cbb9d923913de0b37f012a
#
_cell.length_a   1.000
_cell.length_b   1.000
_cell.length_c   1.000
_cell.angle_alpha   90.00
_cell.angle_beta   90.00
_cell.angle_gamma   90.00
#
_symmetry.space_group_name_H-M   'P 1'
#
loop_
_entity.id
_entity.type
_entity.pdbx_description
1 polymer ?
#
loop_
_entity_poly.entity_id
_entity_poly.type
_entity_poly.pdbx_seq_one_letter_code
_entity_poly.pdbx_strand_id
1 'polypeptide(L)'
;MGSIVPLQSTNVALTLKTDYCGNMIYENGQLSKILTDVGYITLANSTPTYHYYLQDHLGNNRVVIDEHGQVEQVNHYYAFGGLMGESTGGGAQPYKYNGKELDRMHGLDWYDYSARHYDAVLTTLDIGGSLYKGITYSTIQDQLYYLTEGIIKTLSYIPYYGTLWGLGFDPVVRPTWKMVLRI
;
A
#
# COMPACT_ATOMS: atom_id res chain seq x y z
N MET A 1 -51.38 -4.90 2.24
CA MET A 1 -50.61 -3.81 2.86
C MET A 1 -49.35 -4.41 3.47
N GLY A 2 -48.20 -4.16 2.88
CA GLY A 2 -46.93 -4.65 3.38
C GLY A 2 -46.46 -3.80 4.55
N SER A 3 -46.17 -4.43 5.69
CA SER A 3 -45.58 -3.80 6.87
C SER A 3 -44.14 -3.43 6.56
N ILE A 4 -43.80 -2.15 6.60
CA ILE A 4 -42.42 -1.68 6.54
C ILE A 4 -41.80 -1.93 7.91
N VAL A 5 -40.87 -2.90 7.98
CA VAL A 5 -40.06 -3.12 9.19
C VAL A 5 -39.05 -1.95 9.27
N PRO A 6 -39.09 -1.11 10.32
CA PRO A 6 -38.10 -0.05 10.47
C PRO A 6 -36.74 -0.69 10.69
N LEU A 7 -35.73 -0.21 9.94
CA LEU A 7 -34.33 -0.53 10.17
C LEU A 7 -33.98 -0.09 11.60
N GLN A 8 -33.75 -1.04 12.49
CA GLN A 8 -33.19 -0.74 13.80
C GLN A 8 -31.77 -0.23 13.57
N SER A 9 -31.50 1.00 14.02
CA SER A 9 -30.13 1.50 14.10
C SER A 9 -29.40 0.63 15.12
N THR A 10 -28.57 -0.27 14.64
CA THR A 10 -27.59 -0.94 15.48
C THR A 10 -26.64 0.13 16.00
N ASN A 11 -26.61 0.36 17.30
CA ASN A 11 -25.59 1.16 17.94
C ASN A 11 -24.24 0.46 17.70
N VAL A 12 -23.51 0.90 16.68
CA VAL A 12 -22.12 0.47 16.48
C VAL A 12 -21.32 1.13 17.60
N ALA A 13 -20.90 0.34 18.57
CA ALA A 13 -19.97 0.81 19.57
C ALA A 13 -18.62 1.07 18.88
N LEU A 14 -18.30 2.35 18.67
CA LEU A 14 -16.98 2.77 18.21
C LEU A 14 -15.96 2.44 19.30
N THR A 15 -15.19 1.39 19.11
CA THR A 15 -14.17 0.92 20.06
C THR A 15 -12.89 1.75 19.96
N LEU A 16 -12.60 2.29 18.78
CA LEU A 16 -11.44 3.14 18.53
C LEU A 16 -11.84 4.19 17.49
N LYS A 17 -11.51 5.47 17.78
CA LYS A 17 -11.68 6.57 16.85
C LYS A 17 -10.33 7.23 16.64
N THR A 18 -9.86 7.24 15.39
CA THR A 18 -8.64 7.94 14.98
C THR A 18 -9.02 9.15 14.13
N ASP A 19 -8.58 10.33 14.54
CA ASP A 19 -8.77 11.58 13.82
C ASP A 19 -7.40 12.11 13.35
N TYR A 20 -7.30 12.47 12.08
CA TYR A 20 -6.08 13.00 11.46
C TYR A 20 -6.20 14.53 11.29
N CYS A 21 -5.25 15.27 11.83
CA CYS A 21 -5.18 16.72 11.68
C CYS A 21 -3.76 17.12 11.20
N GLY A 22 -3.59 17.12 9.87
CA GLY A 22 -2.28 17.32 9.27
C GLY A 22 -1.32 16.19 9.65
N ASN A 23 -0.23 16.53 10.36
CA ASN A 23 0.73 15.54 10.86
C ASN A 23 0.43 15.07 12.30
N MET A 24 -0.66 15.49 12.89
CA MET A 24 -1.09 15.10 14.24
C MET A 24 -2.18 14.03 14.16
N ILE A 25 -2.03 12.99 14.95
CA ILE A 25 -2.96 11.86 15.03
C ILE A 25 -3.55 11.83 16.44
N TYR A 26 -4.87 11.89 16.50
CA TYR A 26 -5.63 11.80 17.73
C TYR A 26 -6.30 10.44 17.84
N GLU A 27 -6.16 9.79 18.97
CA GLU A 27 -6.85 8.54 19.30
C GLU A 27 -7.84 8.80 20.42
N ASN A 28 -9.13 8.55 20.16
CA ASN A 28 -10.23 8.83 21.09
C ASN A 28 -10.24 10.28 21.63
N GLY A 29 -9.87 11.24 20.76
CA GLY A 29 -9.85 12.68 21.10
C GLY A 29 -8.62 13.15 21.86
N GLN A 30 -7.65 12.27 22.11
CA GLN A 30 -6.36 12.64 22.72
C GLN A 30 -5.25 12.59 21.66
N LEU A 31 -4.34 13.58 21.70
CA LEU A 31 -3.17 13.58 20.81
C LEU A 31 -2.27 12.39 21.16
N SER A 32 -2.18 11.45 20.22
CA SER A 32 -1.42 10.21 20.39
C SER A 32 -0.06 10.30 19.73
N LYS A 33 -0.02 10.77 18.47
CA LYS A 33 1.20 10.78 17.66
C LYS A 33 1.34 12.08 16.87
N ILE A 34 2.59 12.50 16.66
CA ILE A 34 2.94 13.56 15.72
C ILE A 34 3.93 12.99 14.71
N LEU A 35 3.56 13.01 13.43
CA LEU A 35 4.41 12.56 12.35
C LEU A 35 5.46 13.62 12.01
N THR A 36 6.68 13.18 11.71
CA THR A 36 7.79 14.03 11.25
C THR A 36 8.41 13.41 9.99
N ASP A 37 9.25 14.17 9.31
CA ASP A 37 9.92 13.69 8.10
C ASP A 37 10.87 12.50 8.35
N VAL A 38 11.37 12.37 9.59
CA VAL A 38 12.37 11.38 9.96
C VAL A 38 11.83 10.29 10.91
N GLY A 39 10.53 10.36 11.28
CA GLY A 39 9.95 9.44 12.23
C GLY A 39 8.62 9.90 12.79
N TYR A 40 8.39 9.65 14.06
CA TYR A 40 7.21 10.14 14.77
C TYR A 40 7.51 10.32 16.26
N ILE A 41 6.65 11.10 16.92
CA ILE A 41 6.69 11.32 18.35
C ILE A 41 5.41 10.75 18.94
N THR A 42 5.51 9.89 19.94
CA THR A 42 4.36 9.45 20.74
C THR A 42 4.25 10.29 22.00
N LEU A 43 3.02 10.52 22.45
CA LEU A 43 2.71 11.28 23.65
C LEU A 43 1.99 10.37 24.65
N ALA A 44 2.74 9.82 25.58
CA ALA A 44 2.19 9.06 26.69
C ALA A 44 2.14 9.95 27.94
N ASN A 45 0.93 10.25 28.43
CA ASN A 45 0.72 11.12 29.60
C ASN A 45 1.47 12.46 29.51
N SER A 46 1.47 13.09 28.33
CA SER A 46 2.18 14.34 28.01
C SER A 46 3.72 14.22 28.01
N THR A 47 4.27 13.02 28.13
CA THR A 47 5.71 12.80 27.98
C THR A 47 5.99 12.39 26.53
N PRO A 48 6.79 13.15 25.77
CA PRO A 48 7.13 12.80 24.40
C PRO A 48 8.19 11.69 24.38
N THR A 49 8.02 10.73 23.48
CA THR A 49 9.04 9.73 23.12
C THR A 49 9.29 9.82 21.63
N TYR A 50 10.56 9.88 21.24
CA TYR A 50 10.96 10.07 19.86
C TYR A 50 11.26 8.72 19.20
N HIS A 51 10.73 8.51 17.99
CA HIS A 51 10.94 7.33 17.19
C HIS A 51 11.47 7.72 15.81
N TYR A 52 12.46 7.00 15.31
CA TYR A 52 13.14 7.33 14.06
C TYR A 52 12.98 6.21 13.03
N TYR A 53 12.78 6.60 11.78
CA TYR A 53 12.71 5.69 10.64
C TYR A 53 14.07 5.53 9.99
N LEU A 54 14.52 4.29 9.82
CA LEU A 54 15.59 3.96 8.90
C LEU A 54 14.95 3.47 7.60
N GLN A 55 15.03 4.30 6.59
CA GLN A 55 14.38 4.09 5.30
C GLN A 55 15.40 3.61 4.26
N ASP A 56 14.90 2.85 3.27
CA ASP A 56 15.66 2.55 2.06
C ASP A 56 15.53 3.69 1.02
N HIS A 57 16.22 3.55 -0.11
CA HIS A 57 16.25 4.55 -1.18
C HIS A 57 14.89 4.81 -1.85
N LEU A 58 13.88 3.96 -1.61
CA LEU A 58 12.51 4.13 -2.10
C LEU A 58 11.58 4.76 -1.06
N GLY A 59 12.11 5.10 0.14
CA GLY A 59 11.30 5.64 1.23
C GLY A 59 10.51 4.57 2.01
N ASN A 60 10.90 3.29 1.89
CA ASN A 60 10.27 2.25 2.68
C ASN A 60 10.84 2.26 4.10
N ASN A 61 9.99 2.27 5.11
CA ASN A 61 10.39 2.15 6.50
C ASN A 61 10.89 0.72 6.79
N ARG A 62 12.22 0.55 6.83
CA ARG A 62 12.86 -0.75 7.05
C ARG A 62 13.00 -1.08 8.53
N VAL A 63 13.40 -0.10 9.32
CA VAL A 63 13.58 -0.25 10.77
C VAL A 63 13.02 0.97 11.47
N VAL A 64 12.41 0.77 12.63
CA VAL A 64 12.02 1.83 13.56
C VAL A 64 12.82 1.65 14.83
N ILE A 65 13.44 2.71 15.30
CA ILE A 65 14.20 2.75 16.55
C ILE A 65 13.65 3.84 17.46
N ASP A 66 13.76 3.66 18.76
CA ASP A 66 13.47 4.68 19.75
C ASP A 66 14.65 5.67 19.93
N GLU A 67 14.48 6.65 20.78
CA GLU A 67 15.51 7.65 21.12
C GLU A 67 16.74 7.06 21.83
N HIS A 68 16.64 5.84 22.35
CA HIS A 68 17.73 5.10 22.99
C HIS A 68 18.46 4.14 22.03
N GLY A 69 18.02 4.10 20.76
CA GLY A 69 18.57 3.19 19.74
C GLY A 69 18.03 1.76 19.83
N GLN A 70 16.97 1.51 20.60
CA GLN A 70 16.33 0.21 20.66
C GLN A 70 15.47 -0.01 19.41
N VAL A 71 15.60 -1.19 18.80
CA VAL A 71 14.82 -1.57 17.63
C VAL A 71 13.40 -1.96 18.07
N GLU A 72 12.41 -1.21 17.62
CA GLU A 72 11.01 -1.45 17.91
C GLU A 72 10.31 -2.24 16.80
N GLN A 73 10.73 -2.01 15.55
CA GLN A 73 10.12 -2.61 14.39
C GLN A 73 11.15 -2.89 13.30
N VAL A 74 11.03 -4.05 12.65
CA VAL A 74 11.78 -4.39 11.44
C VAL A 74 10.80 -4.84 10.36
N ASN A 75 10.87 -4.24 9.18
CA ASN A 75 10.03 -4.58 8.04
C ASN A 75 10.88 -5.15 6.90
N HIS A 76 10.53 -6.33 6.47
CA HIS A 76 11.01 -6.95 5.24
C HIS A 76 9.89 -6.97 4.22
N TYR A 77 10.19 -6.60 2.99
CA TYR A 77 9.19 -6.48 1.93
C TYR A 77 9.51 -7.39 0.75
N TYR A 78 8.47 -7.98 0.19
CA TYR A 78 8.50 -8.50 -1.16
C TYR A 78 8.62 -7.37 -2.19
N ALA A 79 8.88 -7.69 -3.44
CA ALA A 79 9.17 -6.72 -4.50
C ALA A 79 8.14 -5.59 -4.64
N PHE A 80 6.88 -5.84 -4.35
CA PHE A 80 5.77 -4.87 -4.48
C PHE A 80 5.16 -4.46 -3.14
N GLY A 81 5.95 -4.51 -2.06
CA GLY A 81 5.57 -3.94 -0.77
C GLY A 81 4.78 -4.86 0.16
N GLY A 82 4.49 -6.10 -0.24
CA GLY A 82 3.94 -7.08 0.67
C GLY A 82 4.92 -7.35 1.81
N LEU A 83 4.44 -7.41 3.06
CA LEU A 83 5.28 -7.72 4.20
C LEU A 83 5.66 -9.20 4.23
N MET A 84 6.94 -9.49 4.46
CA MET A 84 7.42 -10.86 4.70
C MET A 84 7.13 -11.29 6.14
N GLY A 85 7.00 -12.61 6.35
CA GLY A 85 6.72 -13.19 7.66
C GLY A 85 7.80 -12.96 8.72
N GLU A 86 9.04 -12.67 8.29
CA GLU A 86 10.16 -12.33 9.18
C GLU A 86 10.09 -10.89 9.73
N SER A 87 9.12 -10.07 9.30
CA SER A 87 8.90 -8.73 9.83
C SER A 87 8.46 -8.81 11.29
N THR A 88 9.05 -7.96 12.15
CA THR A 88 8.78 -7.93 13.59
C THR A 88 8.25 -6.57 14.03
N GLY A 89 7.58 -6.51 15.19
CA GLY A 89 7.07 -5.25 15.76
C GLY A 89 5.95 -4.62 14.95
N GLY A 90 5.22 -5.40 14.16
CA GLY A 90 4.25 -4.92 13.17
C GLY A 90 3.11 -4.04 13.69
N GLY A 91 2.88 -4.04 15.03
CA GLY A 91 1.87 -3.22 15.71
C GLY A 91 2.40 -1.87 16.22
N ALA A 92 3.71 -1.60 16.18
CA ALA A 92 4.27 -0.38 16.75
C ALA A 92 3.79 0.88 16.00
N GLN A 93 3.77 0.84 14.69
CA GLN A 93 3.24 1.92 13.85
C GLN A 93 2.82 1.40 12.45
N PRO A 94 1.82 2.04 11.79
CA PRO A 94 1.28 1.54 10.53
C PRO A 94 2.04 1.97 9.28
N TYR A 95 2.87 3.03 9.33
CA TYR A 95 3.56 3.59 8.15
C TYR A 95 4.72 2.69 7.72
N LYS A 96 4.65 2.11 6.52
CA LYS A 96 5.57 1.06 6.08
C LYS A 96 6.12 1.29 4.67
N TYR A 97 5.57 0.62 3.67
CA TYR A 97 5.99 0.71 2.27
C TYR A 97 5.75 2.10 1.70
N ASN A 98 6.78 2.71 1.09
CA ASN A 98 6.79 4.10 0.60
C ASN A 98 6.32 5.13 1.66
N GLY A 99 6.52 4.84 2.95
CA GLY A 99 6.01 5.66 4.04
C GLY A 99 4.49 5.74 4.14
N LYS A 100 3.76 4.84 3.46
CA LYS A 100 2.29 4.83 3.47
C LYS A 100 1.74 4.00 4.62
N GLU A 101 0.58 4.41 5.10
CA GLU A 101 -0.13 3.71 6.15
C GLU A 101 -0.68 2.38 5.63
N LEU A 102 -0.39 1.31 6.36
CA LEU A 102 -0.93 -0.03 6.10
C LEU A 102 -2.19 -0.22 6.93
N ASP A 103 -3.33 -0.23 6.26
CA ASP A 103 -4.61 -0.56 6.88
C ASP A 103 -4.76 -2.08 6.99
N ARG A 104 -4.83 -2.55 8.22
CA ARG A 104 -5.05 -3.95 8.59
C ARG A 104 -6.46 -4.23 9.13
N MET A 105 -7.32 -3.24 9.09
CA MET A 105 -8.69 -3.42 9.55
C MET A 105 -9.37 -4.54 8.77
N HIS A 106 -10.02 -5.40 9.49
CA HIS A 106 -10.76 -6.54 8.90
C HIS A 106 -9.92 -7.45 7.99
N GLY A 107 -8.59 -7.45 8.15
CA GLY A 107 -7.69 -8.28 7.34
C GLY A 107 -7.44 -7.78 5.92
N LEU A 108 -7.62 -6.48 5.66
CA LEU A 108 -7.46 -5.89 4.32
C LEU A 108 -6.01 -5.88 3.86
N ASP A 109 -5.06 -5.52 4.73
CA ASP A 109 -3.62 -5.36 4.41
C ASP A 109 -3.35 -4.47 3.17
N TRP A 110 -4.06 -3.33 3.09
CA TRP A 110 -3.95 -2.37 1.99
C TRP A 110 -3.22 -1.10 2.41
N TYR A 111 -2.41 -0.55 1.52
CA TYR A 111 -1.75 0.74 1.75
C TYR A 111 -2.64 1.91 1.33
N ASP A 112 -2.77 2.91 2.21
CA ASP A 112 -3.51 4.14 1.92
C ASP A 112 -2.66 5.13 1.12
N TYR A 113 -3.05 5.37 -0.14
CA TYR A 113 -2.50 6.42 -1.01
C TYR A 113 -3.48 7.60 -1.16
N SER A 114 -4.32 7.84 -0.15
CA SER A 114 -5.33 8.90 -0.09
C SER A 114 -6.50 8.69 -1.05
N ALA A 115 -6.33 8.95 -2.35
CA ALA A 115 -7.39 8.78 -3.34
C ALA A 115 -7.67 7.31 -3.72
N ARG A 116 -6.72 6.41 -3.49
CA ARG A 116 -6.80 4.99 -3.82
C ARG A 116 -6.05 4.15 -2.80
N HIS A 117 -6.53 2.94 -2.59
CA HIS A 117 -5.82 1.94 -1.81
C HIS A 117 -4.98 1.05 -2.73
N TYR A 118 -3.84 0.60 -2.24
CA TYR A 118 -2.89 -0.24 -2.95
C TYR A 118 -2.80 -1.61 -2.28
N ASP A 119 -3.18 -2.65 -3.02
CA ASP A 119 -3.04 -4.04 -2.60
C ASP A 119 -1.73 -4.62 -3.13
N ALA A 120 -0.76 -4.79 -2.24
CA ALA A 120 0.56 -5.30 -2.56
C ALA A 120 0.54 -6.80 -2.92
N VAL A 121 -0.40 -7.56 -2.37
CA VAL A 121 -0.52 -9.01 -2.63
C VAL A 121 -1.10 -9.25 -4.01
N LEU A 122 -2.24 -8.60 -4.33
CA LEU A 122 -2.83 -8.70 -5.66
C LEU A 122 -1.88 -8.22 -6.76
N THR A 123 -1.16 -7.11 -6.51
CA THR A 123 -0.16 -6.60 -7.46
C THR A 123 0.92 -7.63 -7.74
N THR A 124 1.46 -8.28 -6.70
CA THR A 124 2.48 -9.31 -6.83
C THR A 124 1.96 -10.51 -7.63
N LEU A 125 0.75 -10.96 -7.35
CA LEU A 125 0.13 -12.09 -8.04
C LEU A 125 -0.19 -11.78 -9.51
N ASP A 126 -0.70 -10.58 -9.78
CA ASP A 126 -1.09 -10.16 -11.13
C ASP A 126 0.12 -9.99 -12.06
N ILE A 127 1.18 -9.34 -11.56
CA ILE A 127 2.45 -9.19 -12.28
C ILE A 127 3.13 -10.56 -12.46
N GLY A 128 3.21 -11.36 -11.39
CA GLY A 128 3.78 -12.70 -11.44
C GLY A 128 3.05 -13.62 -12.40
N GLY A 129 1.72 -13.56 -12.44
CA GLY A 129 0.90 -14.29 -13.38
C GLY A 129 1.12 -13.87 -14.83
N SER A 130 1.28 -12.59 -15.10
CA SER A 130 1.57 -12.07 -16.44
C SER A 130 2.96 -12.48 -16.92
N LEU A 131 3.97 -12.41 -16.04
CA LEU A 131 5.33 -12.89 -16.33
C LEU A 131 5.38 -14.39 -16.57
N TYR A 132 4.68 -15.18 -15.73
CA TYR A 132 4.60 -16.64 -15.90
C TYR A 132 3.99 -17.02 -17.25
N LYS A 133 2.90 -16.38 -17.68
CA LYS A 133 2.31 -16.54 -19.00
C LYS A 133 3.30 -16.21 -20.12
N GLY A 134 4.04 -15.11 -19.99
CA GLY A 134 5.08 -14.74 -20.96
C GLY A 134 6.16 -15.80 -21.11
N ILE A 135 6.54 -16.48 -20.05
CA ILE A 135 7.58 -17.54 -20.06
C ILE A 135 7.04 -18.84 -20.61
N THR A 136 5.76 -19.18 -20.36
CA THR A 136 5.18 -20.47 -20.73
C THR A 136 4.70 -20.55 -22.17
N TYR A 137 4.48 -19.43 -22.86
CA TYR A 137 4.05 -19.41 -24.24
C TYR A 137 5.20 -19.70 -25.19
N SER A 138 4.96 -20.61 -26.15
CA SER A 138 5.98 -21.13 -27.07
C SER A 138 6.34 -20.16 -28.22
N THR A 139 5.53 -19.14 -28.49
CA THR A 139 5.77 -18.16 -29.54
C THR A 139 6.34 -16.87 -28.97
N ILE A 140 7.37 -16.33 -29.64
CA ILE A 140 8.01 -15.09 -29.23
C ILE A 140 7.00 -13.93 -29.16
N GLN A 141 6.00 -13.91 -30.03
CA GLN A 141 4.96 -12.85 -30.02
C GLN A 141 4.08 -12.92 -28.76
N ASP A 142 3.66 -14.12 -28.36
CA ASP A 142 2.86 -14.26 -27.17
C ASP A 142 3.67 -13.99 -25.91
N GLN A 143 4.95 -14.39 -25.88
CA GLN A 143 5.87 -14.05 -24.80
C GLN A 143 6.06 -12.56 -24.66
N LEU A 144 6.32 -11.83 -25.75
CA LEU A 144 6.45 -10.39 -25.73
C LEU A 144 5.17 -9.67 -25.28
N TYR A 145 4.01 -10.16 -25.71
CA TYR A 145 2.72 -9.62 -25.29
C TYR A 145 2.55 -9.71 -23.76
N TYR A 146 2.76 -10.87 -23.16
CA TYR A 146 2.58 -11.04 -21.72
C TYR A 146 3.65 -10.32 -20.89
N LEU A 147 4.88 -10.23 -21.39
CA LEU A 147 5.94 -9.44 -20.75
C LEU A 147 5.59 -7.94 -20.78
N THR A 148 5.12 -7.42 -21.91
CA THR A 148 4.69 -6.02 -22.00
C THR A 148 3.46 -5.73 -21.16
N GLU A 149 2.49 -6.65 -21.08
CA GLU A 149 1.34 -6.53 -20.20
C GLU A 149 1.77 -6.46 -18.74
N GLY A 150 2.72 -7.30 -18.31
CA GLY A 150 3.28 -7.27 -16.96
C GLY A 150 3.96 -5.94 -16.64
N ILE A 151 4.75 -5.39 -17.57
CA ILE A 151 5.40 -4.10 -17.42
C ILE A 151 4.35 -2.97 -17.33
N ILE A 152 3.34 -2.97 -18.19
CA ILE A 152 2.27 -1.96 -18.18
C ILE A 152 1.51 -2.00 -16.85
N LYS A 153 1.18 -3.18 -16.35
CA LYS A 153 0.55 -3.32 -15.03
C LYS A 153 1.45 -2.77 -13.94
N THR A 154 2.73 -3.11 -13.94
CA THR A 154 3.70 -2.57 -12.98
C THR A 154 3.70 -1.04 -12.98
N LEU A 155 3.77 -0.43 -14.16
CA LEU A 155 3.75 1.03 -14.29
C LEU A 155 2.43 1.65 -13.85
N SER A 156 1.29 0.98 -14.06
CA SER A 156 -0.02 1.50 -13.66
C SER A 156 -0.21 1.57 -12.14
N TYR A 157 0.52 0.76 -11.38
CA TYR A 157 0.51 0.80 -9.91
C TYR A 157 1.41 1.90 -9.33
N ILE A 158 2.29 2.51 -10.14
CA ILE A 158 3.12 3.64 -9.69
C ILE A 158 2.30 4.93 -9.85
N PRO A 159 2.00 5.68 -8.79
CA PRO A 159 1.11 6.86 -8.86
C PRO A 159 1.57 7.93 -9.87
N TYR A 160 2.87 8.03 -10.10
CA TYR A 160 3.44 9.03 -11.02
C TYR A 160 3.18 8.74 -12.51
N TYR A 161 2.99 7.49 -12.89
CA TYR A 161 2.77 7.08 -14.28
C TYR A 161 1.29 7.02 -14.68
N GLY A 162 0.36 7.23 -13.75
CA GLY A 162 -1.07 7.31 -14.06
C GLY A 162 -1.44 8.45 -15.02
N THR A 163 -0.58 9.46 -15.18
CA THR A 163 -0.74 10.56 -16.14
C THR A 163 -0.25 10.23 -17.55
N LEU A 164 0.54 9.19 -17.75
CA LEU A 164 0.99 8.72 -19.09
C LEU A 164 -0.16 8.07 -19.89
N TRP A 165 -1.29 7.75 -19.25
CA TRP A 165 -2.51 7.30 -19.92
C TRP A 165 -3.11 8.36 -20.88
N GLY A 166 -2.76 9.64 -20.72
CA GLY A 166 -3.12 10.71 -21.66
C GLY A 166 -2.45 10.61 -23.03
N LEU A 167 -1.47 9.71 -23.20
CA LEU A 167 -0.75 9.48 -24.45
C LEU A 167 -1.32 8.33 -25.29
N GLY A 168 -2.54 7.87 -25.00
CA GLY A 168 -3.27 6.95 -25.88
C GLY A 168 -2.90 5.47 -25.75
N PHE A 169 -2.22 5.07 -24.70
CA PHE A 169 -2.05 3.65 -24.38
C PHE A 169 -3.27 3.12 -23.60
N ASP A 170 -4.30 2.69 -24.30
CA ASP A 170 -5.46 2.06 -23.72
C ASP A 170 -5.25 0.53 -23.70
N PRO A 171 -5.13 -0.11 -22.52
CA PRO A 171 -4.95 -1.56 -22.43
C PRO A 171 -6.19 -2.35 -22.86
N VAL A 172 -7.34 -1.69 -23.04
CA VAL A 172 -8.58 -2.34 -23.51
C VAL A 172 -8.55 -2.57 -25.02
N VAL A 173 -7.71 -1.89 -25.79
CA VAL A 173 -7.63 -2.04 -27.24
C VAL A 173 -6.65 -3.16 -27.61
N ARG A 174 -7.03 -4.39 -27.25
CA ARG A 174 -6.33 -5.64 -27.63
C ARG A 174 -6.10 -5.87 -29.12
N PRO A 175 -6.88 -5.34 -30.09
CA PRO A 175 -6.66 -5.60 -31.52
C PRO A 175 -5.55 -4.78 -32.17
N THR A 176 -5.18 -3.62 -31.63
CA THR A 176 -4.26 -2.69 -32.33
C THR A 176 -2.79 -3.08 -32.22
N TRP A 177 -2.38 -3.78 -31.16
CA TRP A 177 -1.00 -4.23 -31.00
C TRP A 177 -0.59 -5.35 -31.97
N LYS A 178 -1.55 -6.17 -32.43
CA LYS A 178 -1.28 -7.18 -33.47
C LYS A 178 -0.97 -6.56 -34.85
N MET A 179 -1.35 -5.29 -35.06
CA MET A 179 -1.15 -4.60 -36.34
C MET A 179 0.18 -3.86 -36.43
N VAL A 180 0.76 -3.44 -35.30
CA VAL A 180 2.02 -2.64 -35.29
C VAL A 180 3.28 -3.52 -35.35
N LEU A 181 3.15 -4.82 -35.02
CA LEU A 181 4.28 -5.78 -35.11
C LEU A 181 4.24 -6.67 -36.37
N ARG A 182 3.46 -6.29 -37.40
CA ARG A 182 3.56 -6.86 -38.74
C ARG A 182 4.45 -5.99 -39.63
N ILE A 183 5.74 -6.06 -39.35
CA ILE A 183 6.78 -5.71 -40.31
C ILE A 183 7.69 -6.92 -40.45
#